data_3b32913c87c1581248bc544fd6cfd755
#
_entry.id   3b32913c87c1581248bc544fd6cfd755
#
_cell.length_a   1.000
_cell.length_b   1.000
_cell.length_c   1.000
_cell.angle_alpha   90.00
_cell.angle_beta   90.00
_cell.angle_gamma   90.00
#
_symmetry.space_group_name_H-M   'P 1'
#
loop_
_entity.id
_entity.type
_entity.pdbx_description
1 polymer ?
#
loop_
_entity_poly.entity_id
_entity_poly.type
_entity_poly.pdbx_seq_one_letter_code
_entity_poly.pdbx_strand_id
1 'polypeptide(L)'
;MSTTQVTPGRPRDPGVDRRIAQAALDLFADAGWAGFAMEAVARRAGVGKASLYLRWSSKEALLTDAVTWRLARVADVDTGTLRGDLVELATQMLDIYAGEVSRVALRLGLEAAGIPGVAEHYAQMRHAQVLAARAIVRRGIGRGEISPDTSVTLLLDTLIGGAMMHAMVTPDGLRADLARNVGAYAAQLVSFLLRAVTPA
;
A
#
# COMPACT_ATOMS: atom_id res chain seq x y z
N MET A 1 28.20 -6.72 48.81
CA MET A 1 27.25 -7.13 47.78
C MET A 1 26.86 -5.89 46.99
N SER A 2 27.50 -5.64 45.86
CA SER A 2 27.24 -4.45 45.05
C SER A 2 26.16 -4.80 44.03
N THR A 3 24.98 -4.18 44.16
CA THR A 3 23.88 -4.30 43.22
C THR A 3 24.20 -3.43 41.99
N THR A 4 24.52 -4.06 40.89
CA THR A 4 24.70 -3.37 39.61
C THR A 4 23.33 -2.90 39.12
N GLN A 5 23.05 -1.60 39.23
CA GLN A 5 21.88 -0.96 38.64
C GLN A 5 22.05 -0.96 37.11
N VAL A 6 21.24 -1.80 36.46
CA VAL A 6 21.08 -1.76 34.99
C VAL A 6 20.31 -0.49 34.64
N THR A 7 20.99 0.50 34.08
CA THR A 7 20.35 1.72 33.58
C THR A 7 19.43 1.35 32.42
N PRO A 8 18.11 1.67 32.44
CA PRO A 8 17.23 1.41 31.32
C PRO A 8 17.73 2.16 30.07
N GLY A 9 17.93 1.46 28.97
CA GLY A 9 18.33 2.09 27.71
C GLY A 9 17.30 3.17 27.30
N ARG A 10 17.82 4.23 26.65
CA ARG A 10 17.00 5.34 26.14
C ARG A 10 15.80 4.80 25.37
N PRO A 11 14.54 5.27 25.66
CA PRO A 11 13.35 4.81 24.93
C PRO A 11 13.53 4.93 23.42
N ARG A 12 13.02 3.96 22.66
CA ARG A 12 13.03 4.00 21.19
C ARG A 12 12.31 5.27 20.72
N ASP A 13 12.99 6.03 19.85
CA ASP A 13 12.40 7.21 19.20
C ASP A 13 11.62 6.77 17.94
N PRO A 14 10.28 6.81 17.93
CA PRO A 14 9.46 6.41 16.78
C PRO A 14 9.75 7.25 15.52
N GLY A 15 10.28 8.46 15.69
CA GLY A 15 10.68 9.34 14.60
C GLY A 15 11.88 8.78 13.83
N VAL A 16 12.82 8.13 14.53
CA VAL A 16 13.97 7.47 13.92
C VAL A 16 13.51 6.26 13.09
N ASP A 17 12.62 5.43 13.63
CA ASP A 17 12.13 4.24 12.95
C ASP A 17 11.38 4.61 11.66
N ARG A 18 10.55 5.67 11.68
CA ARG A 18 9.88 6.21 10.49
C ARG A 18 10.86 6.71 9.43
N ARG A 19 11.91 7.45 9.83
CA ARG A 19 12.93 7.90 8.86
C ARG A 19 13.68 6.74 8.23
N ILE A 20 13.99 5.70 8.99
CA ILE A 20 14.65 4.50 8.46
C ILE A 20 13.72 3.77 7.49
N ALA A 21 12.45 3.57 7.86
CA ALA A 21 11.46 2.92 6.99
C ALA A 21 11.27 3.69 5.68
N GLN A 22 11.15 5.02 5.74
CA GLN A 22 11.06 5.86 4.53
C GLN A 22 12.32 5.74 3.67
N ALA A 23 13.50 5.84 4.26
CA ALA A 23 14.77 5.70 3.53
C ALA A 23 14.92 4.31 2.87
N ALA A 24 14.40 3.25 3.53
CA ALA A 24 14.38 1.91 2.98
C ALA A 24 13.45 1.82 1.75
N LEU A 25 12.24 2.37 1.83
CA LEU A 25 11.32 2.40 0.71
C LEU A 25 11.86 3.19 -0.48
N ASP A 26 12.44 4.36 -0.21
CA ASP A 26 13.03 5.20 -1.25
C ASP A 26 14.20 4.50 -1.94
N LEU A 27 15.08 3.85 -1.16
CA LEU A 27 16.19 3.09 -1.73
C LEU A 27 15.70 1.91 -2.57
N PHE A 28 14.69 1.19 -2.09
CA PHE A 28 14.09 0.09 -2.83
C PHE A 28 13.42 0.59 -4.12
N ALA A 29 12.72 1.73 -4.07
CA ALA A 29 12.12 2.35 -5.26
C ALA A 29 13.19 2.75 -6.30
N ASP A 30 14.34 3.24 -5.87
CA ASP A 30 15.41 3.71 -6.76
C ASP A 30 16.25 2.56 -7.32
N ALA A 31 16.69 1.64 -6.47
CA ALA A 31 17.72 0.64 -6.79
C ALA A 31 17.21 -0.81 -6.89
N GLY A 32 15.96 -1.09 -6.50
CA GLY A 32 15.41 -2.43 -6.43
C GLY A 32 16.09 -3.31 -5.38
N TRP A 33 15.71 -4.59 -5.35
CA TRP A 33 16.29 -5.53 -4.40
C TRP A 33 17.79 -5.75 -4.56
N ALA A 34 18.28 -5.75 -5.80
CA ALA A 34 19.70 -5.93 -6.08
C ALA A 34 20.58 -4.82 -5.50
N GLY A 35 20.08 -3.58 -5.48
CA GLY A 35 20.78 -2.43 -4.90
C GLY A 35 20.41 -2.12 -3.45
N PHE A 36 19.52 -2.91 -2.84
CA PHE A 36 19.06 -2.69 -1.47
C PHE A 36 20.06 -3.21 -0.45
N ALA A 37 20.72 -2.30 0.29
CA ALA A 37 21.71 -2.62 1.30
C ALA A 37 21.50 -1.84 2.59
N MET A 38 21.69 -2.51 3.74
CA MET A 38 21.52 -1.92 5.09
C MET A 38 22.35 -0.66 5.28
N GLU A 39 23.61 -0.66 4.80
CA GLU A 39 24.51 0.48 4.90
C GLU A 39 24.02 1.69 4.08
N ALA A 40 23.43 1.44 2.92
CA ALA A 40 22.87 2.50 2.09
C ALA A 40 21.61 3.11 2.74
N VAL A 41 20.78 2.28 3.37
CA VAL A 41 19.63 2.76 4.15
C VAL A 41 20.09 3.58 5.35
N ALA A 42 21.06 3.10 6.13
CA ALA A 42 21.59 3.83 7.30
C ALA A 42 22.10 5.22 6.91
N ARG A 43 22.89 5.30 5.83
CA ARG A 43 23.43 6.56 5.29
C ARG A 43 22.29 7.50 4.84
N ARG A 44 21.28 6.98 4.11
CA ARG A 44 20.15 7.77 3.63
C ARG A 44 19.26 8.28 4.77
N ALA A 45 19.07 7.47 5.81
CA ALA A 45 18.30 7.83 7.00
C ALA A 45 19.03 8.76 7.97
N GLY A 46 20.35 8.97 7.79
CA GLY A 46 21.17 9.76 8.71
C GLY A 46 21.36 9.08 10.07
N VAL A 47 21.46 7.74 10.10
CA VAL A 47 21.63 6.97 11.34
C VAL A 47 22.91 6.12 11.30
N GLY A 48 23.43 5.81 12.49
CA GLY A 48 24.57 4.89 12.60
C GLY A 48 24.19 3.46 12.22
N LYS A 49 25.08 2.74 11.53
CA LYS A 49 24.90 1.33 11.15
C LYS A 49 24.48 0.44 12.34
N ALA A 50 25.14 0.59 13.50
CA ALA A 50 24.79 -0.15 14.71
C ALA A 50 23.35 0.09 15.15
N SER A 51 22.84 1.32 15.04
CA SER A 51 21.45 1.67 15.37
C SER A 51 20.46 0.96 14.48
N LEU A 52 20.80 0.72 13.20
CA LEU A 52 19.97 -0.01 12.26
C LEU A 52 19.91 -1.51 12.61
N TYR A 53 21.08 -2.14 12.83
CA TYR A 53 21.17 -3.56 13.17
C TYR A 53 20.59 -3.93 14.54
N LEU A 54 20.51 -2.97 15.48
CA LEU A 54 19.79 -3.15 16.74
C LEU A 54 18.26 -3.27 16.56
N ARG A 55 17.74 -2.83 15.42
CA ARG A 55 16.29 -2.81 15.11
C ARG A 55 15.89 -3.92 14.16
N TRP A 56 16.68 -4.14 13.13
CA TRP A 56 16.43 -5.13 12.08
C TRP A 56 17.64 -6.02 11.88
N SER A 57 17.43 -7.31 12.03
CA SER A 57 18.49 -8.32 11.91
C SER A 57 18.94 -8.54 10.47
N SER A 58 18.11 -8.17 9.48
CA SER A 58 18.39 -8.35 8.07
C SER A 58 17.73 -7.28 7.20
N LYS A 59 18.14 -7.18 5.95
CA LYS A 59 17.57 -6.27 4.98
C LYS A 59 16.14 -6.69 4.58
N GLU A 60 15.85 -7.97 4.61
CA GLU A 60 14.50 -8.54 4.39
C GLU A 60 13.54 -8.08 5.48
N ALA A 61 13.92 -8.22 6.75
CA ALA A 61 13.13 -7.76 7.88
C ALA A 61 12.84 -6.26 7.82
N LEU A 62 13.86 -5.46 7.49
CA LEU A 62 13.70 -4.02 7.31
C LEU A 62 12.72 -3.67 6.20
N LEU A 63 12.86 -4.31 5.02
CA LEU A 63 11.96 -4.05 3.90
C LEU A 63 10.53 -4.48 4.22
N THR A 64 10.35 -5.65 4.85
CA THR A 64 9.02 -6.16 5.26
C THR A 64 8.32 -5.18 6.20
N ASP A 65 9.01 -4.70 7.24
CA ASP A 65 8.45 -3.74 8.18
C ASP A 65 8.12 -2.39 7.51
N ALA A 66 9.00 -1.90 6.65
CA ALA A 66 8.80 -0.65 5.92
C ALA A 66 7.58 -0.73 4.98
N VAL A 67 7.42 -1.85 4.27
CA VAL A 67 6.27 -2.13 3.39
C VAL A 67 4.98 -2.20 4.22
N THR A 68 4.99 -2.94 5.33
CA THR A 68 3.84 -3.04 6.24
C THR A 68 3.42 -1.68 6.75
N TRP A 69 4.37 -0.88 7.20
CA TRP A 69 4.09 0.46 7.71
C TRP A 69 3.40 1.37 6.69
N ARG A 70 3.74 1.24 5.40
CA ARG A 70 3.30 2.20 4.37
C ARG A 70 2.19 1.68 3.46
N LEU A 71 2.12 0.36 3.20
CA LEU A 71 1.24 -0.24 2.21
C LEU A 71 0.14 -1.13 2.80
N ALA A 72 0.13 -1.37 4.12
CA ALA A 72 -0.85 -2.26 4.77
C ALA A 72 -2.30 -1.72 4.78
N ARG A 73 -2.58 -0.59 4.12
CA ARG A 73 -3.88 0.06 4.15
C ARG A 73 -4.76 -0.33 2.96
N VAL A 74 -5.39 -1.48 3.01
CA VAL A 74 -6.77 -1.59 2.53
C VAL A 74 -7.60 -1.86 3.76
N ALA A 75 -8.16 -0.79 4.33
CA ALA A 75 -9.09 -0.89 5.45
C ALA A 75 -10.36 -1.62 4.99
N ASP A 76 -11.01 -2.30 5.93
CA ASP A 76 -12.38 -2.76 5.73
C ASP A 76 -13.27 -1.50 5.59
N VAL A 77 -13.63 -1.20 4.35
CA VAL A 77 -14.44 -0.03 4.01
C VAL A 77 -15.90 -0.44 4.09
N ASP A 78 -16.68 0.22 4.93
CA ASP A 78 -18.12 0.09 4.98
C ASP A 78 -18.77 1.46 5.22
N THR A 79 -19.14 2.12 4.13
CA THR A 79 -19.82 3.43 4.14
C THR A 79 -21.32 3.31 4.19
N GLY A 80 -21.85 2.08 4.21
CA GLY A 80 -23.28 1.77 4.17
C GLY A 80 -23.84 1.64 2.75
N THR A 81 -23.08 1.94 1.71
CA THR A 81 -23.53 1.81 0.30
C THR A 81 -22.40 1.25 -0.58
N LEU A 82 -22.75 0.44 -1.58
CA LEU A 82 -21.77 -0.06 -2.54
C LEU A 82 -21.03 1.07 -3.27
N ARG A 83 -21.77 2.10 -3.67
CA ARG A 83 -21.16 3.28 -4.33
C ARG A 83 -20.10 3.92 -3.44
N GLY A 84 -20.42 4.19 -2.18
CA GLY A 84 -19.49 4.80 -1.23
C GLY A 84 -18.26 3.93 -0.99
N ASP A 85 -18.48 2.63 -0.79
CA ASP A 85 -17.42 1.65 -0.57
C ASP A 85 -16.47 1.57 -1.77
N LEU A 86 -17.00 1.52 -3.00
CA LEU A 86 -16.19 1.47 -4.22
C LEU A 86 -15.44 2.79 -4.49
N VAL A 87 -16.04 3.95 -4.17
CA VAL A 87 -15.36 5.25 -4.28
C VAL A 87 -14.17 5.33 -3.32
N GLU A 88 -14.35 4.88 -2.08
CA GLU A 88 -13.28 4.86 -1.09
C GLU A 88 -12.15 3.90 -1.53
N LEU A 89 -12.50 2.69 -2.01
CA LEU A 89 -11.52 1.74 -2.53
C LEU A 89 -10.75 2.31 -3.72
N ALA A 90 -11.43 2.94 -4.68
CA ALA A 90 -10.79 3.58 -5.84
C ALA A 90 -9.87 4.74 -5.41
N THR A 91 -10.30 5.53 -4.43
CA THR A 91 -9.49 6.62 -3.84
C THR A 91 -8.20 6.08 -3.25
N GLN A 92 -8.27 5.02 -2.43
CA GLN A 92 -7.09 4.37 -1.86
C GLN A 92 -6.13 3.85 -2.94
N MET A 93 -6.64 3.27 -4.02
CA MET A 93 -5.81 2.81 -5.14
C MET A 93 -5.13 3.96 -5.87
N LEU A 94 -5.86 5.04 -6.15
CA LEU A 94 -5.29 6.25 -6.75
C LEU A 94 -4.20 6.86 -5.86
N ASP A 95 -4.43 6.97 -4.55
CA ASP A 95 -3.45 7.49 -3.59
C ASP A 95 -2.16 6.66 -3.56
N ILE A 96 -2.28 5.33 -3.66
CA ILE A 96 -1.12 4.44 -3.74
C ILE A 96 -0.34 4.68 -5.04
N TYR A 97 -1.03 4.69 -6.20
CA TYR A 97 -0.37 4.69 -7.50
C TYR A 97 -0.06 6.09 -8.06
N ALA A 98 -0.72 7.16 -7.58
CA ALA A 98 -0.37 8.54 -7.90
C ALA A 98 0.55 9.19 -6.86
N GLY A 99 0.59 8.64 -5.64
CA GLY A 99 1.35 9.19 -4.51
C GLY A 99 2.84 8.83 -4.50
N GLU A 100 3.50 9.26 -3.42
CA GLU A 100 4.94 9.06 -3.19
C GLU A 100 5.37 7.59 -3.19
N VAL A 101 4.49 6.67 -2.82
CA VAL A 101 4.78 5.23 -2.74
C VAL A 101 4.56 4.46 -4.04
N SER A 102 4.12 5.14 -5.10
CA SER A 102 3.77 4.49 -6.37
C SER A 102 4.90 3.63 -6.94
N ARG A 103 6.13 4.13 -6.95
CA ARG A 103 7.31 3.39 -7.44
C ARG A 103 7.61 2.16 -6.58
N VAL A 104 7.41 2.26 -5.25
CA VAL A 104 7.56 1.12 -4.32
C VAL A 104 6.50 0.07 -4.61
N ALA A 105 5.23 0.46 -4.72
CA ALA A 105 4.11 -0.44 -4.95
C ALA A 105 4.26 -1.23 -6.27
N LEU A 106 4.64 -0.53 -7.35
CA LEU A 106 4.89 -1.14 -8.65
C LEU A 106 6.07 -2.11 -8.61
N ARG A 107 7.18 -1.70 -7.99
CA ARG A 107 8.38 -2.53 -7.89
C ARG A 107 8.15 -3.77 -7.02
N LEU A 108 7.43 -3.65 -5.91
CA LEU A 108 7.01 -4.80 -5.11
C LEU A 108 6.15 -5.76 -5.91
N GLY A 109 5.23 -5.25 -6.72
CA GLY A 109 4.42 -6.09 -7.60
C GLY A 109 5.24 -6.97 -8.54
N LEU A 110 6.42 -6.50 -8.95
CA LEU A 110 7.31 -7.19 -9.88
C LEU A 110 8.37 -8.06 -9.18
N GLU A 111 8.96 -7.57 -8.08
CA GLU A 111 10.15 -8.17 -7.47
C GLU A 111 9.86 -8.97 -6.20
N ALA A 112 8.76 -8.72 -5.47
CA ALA A 112 8.52 -9.31 -4.15
C ALA A 112 8.56 -10.84 -4.14
N ALA A 113 8.06 -11.48 -5.19
CA ALA A 113 8.06 -12.95 -5.30
C ALA A 113 9.48 -13.56 -5.29
N GLY A 114 10.49 -12.81 -5.72
CA GLY A 114 11.89 -13.23 -5.74
C GLY A 114 12.67 -12.83 -4.47
N ILE A 115 12.05 -12.18 -3.49
CA ILE A 115 12.73 -11.69 -2.28
C ILE A 115 12.40 -12.59 -1.10
N PRO A 116 13.37 -13.41 -0.59
CA PRO A 116 13.13 -14.28 0.56
C PRO A 116 12.59 -13.49 1.77
N GLY A 117 11.62 -14.04 2.48
CA GLY A 117 10.99 -13.41 3.64
C GLY A 117 10.00 -12.28 3.32
N VAL A 118 10.19 -11.56 2.22
CA VAL A 118 9.25 -10.53 1.74
C VAL A 118 8.11 -11.17 0.94
N ALA A 119 8.41 -12.18 0.12
CA ALA A 119 7.46 -12.85 -0.77
C ALA A 119 6.20 -13.33 -0.04
N GLU A 120 6.38 -14.09 1.04
CA GLU A 120 5.25 -14.64 1.82
C GLU A 120 4.44 -13.52 2.48
N HIS A 121 5.10 -12.58 3.14
CA HIS A 121 4.42 -11.45 3.79
C HIS A 121 3.63 -10.60 2.79
N TYR A 122 4.23 -10.29 1.64
CA TYR A 122 3.56 -9.53 0.58
C TYR A 122 2.37 -10.29 0.00
N ALA A 123 2.50 -11.61 -0.20
CA ALA A 123 1.40 -12.45 -0.66
C ALA A 123 0.23 -12.48 0.34
N GLN A 124 0.51 -12.60 1.65
CA GLN A 124 -0.50 -12.55 2.72
C GLN A 124 -1.21 -11.19 2.74
N MET A 125 -0.46 -10.09 2.67
CA MET A 125 -1.01 -8.74 2.60
C MET A 125 -1.93 -8.57 1.39
N ARG A 126 -1.48 -8.99 0.21
CA ARG A 126 -2.27 -8.96 -1.03
C ARG A 126 -3.54 -9.80 -0.93
N HIS A 127 -3.44 -10.98 -0.35
CA HIS A 127 -4.59 -11.87 -0.14
C HIS A 127 -5.65 -11.20 0.77
N ALA A 128 -5.23 -10.61 1.87
CA ALA A 128 -6.13 -9.88 2.77
C ALA A 128 -6.84 -8.71 2.06
N GLN A 129 -6.11 -7.95 1.25
CA GLN A 129 -6.66 -6.85 0.45
C GLN A 129 -7.72 -7.35 -0.56
N VAL A 130 -7.44 -8.45 -1.25
CA VAL A 130 -8.41 -9.06 -2.18
C VAL A 130 -9.67 -9.51 -1.45
N LEU A 131 -9.53 -10.15 -0.29
CA LEU A 131 -10.70 -10.57 0.50
C LEU A 131 -11.54 -9.38 0.98
N ALA A 132 -10.91 -8.31 1.45
CA ALA A 132 -11.59 -7.08 1.87
C ALA A 132 -12.35 -6.43 0.68
N ALA A 133 -11.71 -6.28 -0.47
CA ALA A 133 -12.35 -5.74 -1.66
C ALA A 133 -13.55 -6.61 -2.12
N ARG A 134 -13.40 -7.93 -2.11
CA ARG A 134 -14.51 -8.85 -2.44
C ARG A 134 -15.67 -8.76 -1.44
N ALA A 135 -15.37 -8.52 -0.15
CA ALA A 135 -16.41 -8.34 0.88
C ALA A 135 -17.27 -7.09 0.59
N ILE A 136 -16.68 -6.00 0.12
CA ILE A 136 -17.39 -4.78 -0.31
C ILE A 136 -18.46 -5.14 -1.33
N VAL A 137 -18.09 -5.80 -2.42
CA VAL A 137 -19.03 -6.13 -3.51
C VAL A 137 -20.12 -7.12 -3.04
N ARG A 138 -19.72 -8.12 -2.23
CA ARG A 138 -20.70 -9.08 -1.67
C ARG A 138 -21.72 -8.41 -0.75
N ARG A 139 -21.32 -7.43 0.04
CA ARG A 139 -22.25 -6.62 0.85
C ARG A 139 -23.24 -5.86 -0.03
N GLY A 140 -22.75 -5.24 -1.12
CA GLY A 140 -23.60 -4.55 -2.10
C GLY A 140 -24.65 -5.48 -2.75
N ILE A 141 -24.24 -6.69 -3.13
CA ILE A 141 -25.17 -7.74 -3.60
C ILE A 141 -26.19 -8.08 -2.52
N GLY A 142 -25.72 -8.32 -1.28
CA GLY A 142 -26.60 -8.66 -0.15
C GLY A 142 -27.61 -7.57 0.20
N ARG A 143 -27.29 -6.30 -0.06
CA ARG A 143 -28.19 -5.15 0.11
C ARG A 143 -29.11 -4.92 -1.12
N GLY A 144 -28.93 -5.70 -2.19
CA GLY A 144 -29.73 -5.56 -3.43
C GLY A 144 -29.34 -4.35 -4.29
N GLU A 145 -28.17 -3.78 -4.09
CA GLU A 145 -27.70 -2.59 -4.83
C GLU A 145 -27.21 -2.93 -6.26
N ILE A 146 -26.82 -4.19 -6.49
CA ILE A 146 -26.47 -4.75 -7.81
C ILE A 146 -26.97 -6.18 -7.91
N SER A 147 -27.05 -6.69 -9.16
CA SER A 147 -27.48 -8.06 -9.42
C SER A 147 -26.58 -9.09 -8.74
N PRO A 148 -27.14 -10.19 -8.19
CA PRO A 148 -26.36 -11.32 -7.69
C PRO A 148 -25.51 -12.01 -8.78
N ASP A 149 -25.86 -11.84 -10.05
CA ASP A 149 -25.10 -12.37 -11.19
C ASP A 149 -23.90 -11.51 -11.57
N THR A 150 -23.72 -10.36 -10.92
CA THR A 150 -22.56 -9.48 -11.16
C THR A 150 -21.25 -10.20 -10.87
N SER A 151 -20.36 -10.23 -11.86
CA SER A 151 -19.00 -10.77 -11.66
C SER A 151 -18.20 -9.88 -10.71
N VAL A 152 -18.06 -10.31 -9.45
CA VAL A 152 -17.26 -9.64 -8.43
C VAL A 152 -15.82 -9.41 -8.91
N THR A 153 -15.24 -10.41 -9.58
CA THR A 153 -13.86 -10.33 -10.09
C THR A 153 -13.76 -9.26 -11.16
N LEU A 154 -14.62 -9.29 -12.19
CA LEU A 154 -14.55 -8.34 -13.29
C LEU A 154 -14.80 -6.89 -12.82
N LEU A 155 -15.73 -6.68 -11.90
CA LEU A 155 -15.99 -5.36 -11.34
C LEU A 155 -14.77 -4.80 -10.61
N LEU A 156 -14.13 -5.61 -9.76
CA LEU A 156 -12.94 -5.18 -9.01
C LEU A 156 -11.71 -5.02 -9.90
N ASP A 157 -11.47 -5.94 -10.83
CA ASP A 157 -10.35 -5.84 -11.76
C ASP A 157 -10.45 -4.57 -12.62
N THR A 158 -11.68 -4.23 -13.06
CA THR A 158 -11.91 -3.01 -13.85
C THR A 158 -11.73 -1.76 -12.99
N LEU A 159 -12.25 -1.75 -11.76
CA LEU A 159 -12.12 -0.61 -10.84
C LEU A 159 -10.64 -0.37 -10.48
N ILE A 160 -9.98 -1.40 -9.98
CA ILE A 160 -8.58 -1.31 -9.49
C ILE A 160 -7.63 -1.07 -10.67
N GLY A 161 -7.81 -1.81 -11.77
CA GLY A 161 -7.01 -1.64 -12.98
C GLY A 161 -7.19 -0.26 -13.62
N GLY A 162 -8.41 0.25 -13.67
CA GLY A 162 -8.71 1.60 -14.16
C GLY A 162 -8.07 2.69 -13.32
N ALA A 163 -8.19 2.61 -11.99
CA ALA A 163 -7.57 3.55 -11.06
C ALA A 163 -6.03 3.51 -11.17
N MET A 164 -5.44 2.32 -11.17
CA MET A 164 -4.00 2.11 -11.30
C MET A 164 -3.48 2.65 -12.64
N MET A 165 -4.10 2.28 -13.75
CA MET A 165 -3.68 2.70 -15.08
C MET A 165 -3.76 4.22 -15.23
N HIS A 166 -4.86 4.85 -14.78
CA HIS A 166 -4.99 6.29 -14.82
C HIS A 166 -3.86 6.99 -14.05
N ALA A 167 -3.57 6.54 -12.83
CA ALA A 167 -2.47 7.09 -12.04
C ALA A 167 -1.10 6.91 -12.72
N MET A 168 -0.85 5.74 -13.32
CA MET A 168 0.43 5.41 -13.97
C MET A 168 0.69 6.21 -15.24
N VAL A 169 -0.34 6.42 -16.07
CA VAL A 169 -0.18 7.11 -17.36
C VAL A 169 -0.34 8.63 -17.26
N THR A 170 -0.74 9.15 -16.09
CA THR A 170 -0.86 10.60 -15.88
C THR A 170 0.51 11.26 -16.01
N PRO A 171 0.68 12.23 -16.95
CA PRO A 171 1.93 12.96 -17.13
C PRO A 171 2.36 13.67 -15.84
N ASP A 172 3.68 13.81 -15.64
CA ASP A 172 4.23 14.46 -14.42
C ASP A 172 3.67 15.85 -14.17
N GLY A 173 3.45 16.63 -15.21
CA GLY A 173 2.85 17.97 -15.12
C GLY A 173 1.41 18.01 -14.62
N LEU A 174 0.69 16.88 -14.68
CA LEU A 174 -0.70 16.74 -14.22
C LEU A 174 -0.83 15.95 -12.90
N ARG A 175 0.25 15.40 -12.35
CA ARG A 175 0.21 14.61 -11.11
C ARG A 175 -0.31 15.40 -9.92
N ALA A 176 0.05 16.68 -9.81
CA ALA A 176 -0.45 17.55 -8.75
C ALA A 176 -1.97 17.80 -8.87
N ASP A 177 -2.47 17.89 -10.09
CA ASP A 177 -3.92 18.02 -10.35
C ASP A 177 -4.66 16.71 -10.02
N LEU A 178 -4.11 15.59 -10.42
CA LEU A 178 -4.65 14.27 -10.03
C LEU A 178 -4.72 14.13 -8.52
N ALA A 179 -3.64 14.44 -7.79
CA ALA A 179 -3.61 14.34 -6.33
C ALA A 179 -4.68 15.21 -5.65
N ARG A 180 -4.99 16.40 -6.21
CA ARG A 180 -6.06 17.26 -5.69
C ARG A 180 -7.47 16.77 -6.02
N ASN A 181 -7.62 15.97 -7.07
CA ASN A 181 -8.92 15.57 -7.63
C ASN A 181 -9.19 14.05 -7.52
N VAL A 182 -8.41 13.33 -6.73
CA VAL A 182 -8.51 11.85 -6.57
C VAL A 182 -9.95 11.41 -6.32
N GLY A 183 -10.63 12.01 -5.34
CA GLY A 183 -12.01 11.65 -5.01
C GLY A 183 -13.01 11.92 -6.14
N ALA A 184 -12.83 13.00 -6.91
CA ALA A 184 -13.68 13.32 -8.04
C ALA A 184 -13.52 12.28 -9.17
N TYR A 185 -12.29 11.90 -9.48
CA TYR A 185 -12.04 10.86 -10.48
C TYR A 185 -12.55 9.49 -10.01
N ALA A 186 -12.32 9.13 -8.75
CA ALA A 186 -12.85 7.89 -8.15
C ALA A 186 -14.39 7.82 -8.29
N ALA A 187 -15.08 8.91 -7.95
CA ALA A 187 -16.54 8.98 -8.09
C ALA A 187 -17.01 8.83 -9.55
N GLN A 188 -16.31 9.42 -10.51
CA GLN A 188 -16.59 9.29 -11.94
C GLN A 188 -16.38 7.86 -12.42
N LEU A 189 -15.25 7.22 -12.06
CA LEU A 189 -14.93 5.84 -12.42
C LEU A 189 -16.01 4.88 -11.87
N VAL A 190 -16.35 5.01 -10.60
CA VAL A 190 -17.40 4.19 -9.98
C VAL A 190 -18.76 4.42 -10.63
N SER A 191 -19.11 5.68 -10.92
CA SER A 191 -20.37 6.00 -11.62
C SER A 191 -20.43 5.37 -13.01
N PHE A 192 -19.32 5.34 -13.73
CA PHE A 192 -19.21 4.68 -15.02
C PHE A 192 -19.42 3.17 -14.89
N LEU A 193 -18.76 2.51 -13.94
CA LEU A 193 -18.82 1.07 -13.73
C LEU A 193 -20.20 0.61 -13.24
N LEU A 194 -20.81 1.34 -12.31
CA LEU A 194 -22.12 0.97 -11.78
C LEU A 194 -23.20 1.03 -12.84
N ARG A 195 -23.15 1.95 -13.82
CA ARG A 195 -24.08 1.94 -14.95
C ARG A 195 -24.01 0.67 -15.80
N ALA A 196 -22.87 -0.01 -15.82
CA ALA A 196 -22.70 -1.25 -16.57
C ALA A 196 -23.25 -2.49 -15.85
N VAL A 197 -23.46 -2.42 -14.52
CA VAL A 197 -23.87 -3.55 -13.69
C VAL A 197 -25.20 -3.34 -12.96
N THR A 198 -25.80 -2.16 -13.07
CA THR A 198 -27.15 -1.88 -12.57
C THR A 198 -28.15 -2.17 -13.68
N PRO A 199 -29.17 -3.00 -13.44
CA PRO A 199 -30.24 -3.21 -14.42
C PRO A 199 -30.91 -1.88 -14.78
N ALA A 200 -31.30 -1.74 -16.04
CA ALA A 200 -32.09 -0.60 -16.52
C ALA A 200 -33.49 -0.58 -15.90
#